data_2374fa3d830fb992f33cd56101c7e585
#
_entry.id   2374fa3d830fb992f33cd56101c7e585
#
_cell.length_a   1.000
_cell.length_b   1.000
_cell.length_c   1.000
_cell.angle_alpha   90.00
_cell.angle_beta   90.00
_cell.angle_gamma   90.00
#
_symmetry.space_group_name_H-M   'P 1'
#
loop_
_entity.id
_entity.type
_entity.pdbx_description
1 polymer ?
#
loop_
_entity_poly.entity_id
_entity_poly.type
_entity_poly.pdbx_seq_one_letter_code
_entity_poly.pdbx_strand_id
1 'polypeptide(L)'
;MKKLDDYQKYLPILSKAKLFEGIPLEHYPQIFNFLQASILSFEKDELIQHLGEPLLYSGIVLDGTVEGSFINENYSKINMNHFERGRSFAEALACVQTPYSPIQLKALTNCTIMLINLKGLISGSSCPCSYQLNLTTNMLKILASQNVFSNLKLRIANQKSLRDRILIYLHSLAPDSEGYLHVPFTQTALAEFLGVNRSALSRELGRMQDENLIEVNDKKMKLLL
;
A
#
# COMPACT_ATOMS: atom_id res chain seq x y z
N MET A 1 -5.97 14.93 -21.74
CA MET A 1 -4.95 13.90 -21.50
C MET A 1 -3.59 14.47 -21.87
N LYS A 2 -2.71 14.74 -20.90
CA LYS A 2 -1.31 15.10 -21.17
C LYS A 2 -0.62 13.85 -21.69
N LYS A 3 0.10 13.99 -22.84
CA LYS A 3 0.83 12.88 -23.46
C LYS A 3 1.87 12.28 -22.53
N LEU A 4 2.13 10.98 -22.71
CA LEU A 4 3.09 10.14 -22.01
C LEU A 4 4.56 10.65 -22.15
N ASP A 5 4.80 11.71 -22.89
CA ASP A 5 6.14 12.22 -23.26
C ASP A 5 6.97 12.74 -22.06
N ASP A 6 6.35 12.93 -20.89
CA ASP A 6 6.99 13.53 -19.70
C ASP A 6 7.32 12.53 -18.58
N TYR A 7 7.24 11.20 -18.84
CA TYR A 7 7.53 10.18 -17.81
C TYR A 7 9.02 10.08 -17.45
N GLN A 8 9.92 10.57 -18.33
CA GLN A 8 11.36 10.42 -18.15
C GLN A 8 11.87 11.00 -16.83
N LYS A 9 11.32 12.13 -16.39
CA LYS A 9 11.68 12.75 -15.11
C LYS A 9 11.29 11.90 -13.89
N TYR A 10 10.36 10.95 -14.08
CA TYR A 10 9.86 10.05 -13.02
C TYR A 10 10.49 8.65 -13.07
N LEU A 11 11.39 8.37 -14.00
CA LEU A 11 12.08 7.08 -14.10
C LEU A 11 12.71 6.63 -12.77
N PRO A 12 13.36 7.51 -11.96
CA PRO A 12 13.92 7.11 -10.66
C PRO A 12 12.89 6.59 -9.66
N ILE A 13 11.60 6.98 -9.82
CA ILE A 13 10.50 6.51 -8.99
C ILE A 13 9.91 5.25 -9.58
N LEU A 14 9.63 5.27 -10.89
CA LEU A 14 9.00 4.17 -11.61
C LEU A 14 9.85 2.91 -11.59
N SER A 15 11.18 3.04 -11.68
CA SER A 15 12.11 1.90 -11.59
C SER A 15 12.13 1.20 -10.22
N LYS A 16 11.67 1.88 -9.17
CA LYS A 16 11.52 1.33 -7.82
C LYS A 16 10.10 0.81 -7.54
N ALA A 17 9.14 1.08 -8.43
CA ALA A 17 7.79 0.59 -8.28
C ALA A 17 7.76 -0.93 -8.48
N LYS A 18 7.17 -1.65 -7.52
CA LYS A 18 7.14 -3.13 -7.49
C LYS A 18 6.59 -3.75 -8.77
N LEU A 19 5.65 -3.08 -9.45
CA LEU A 19 5.08 -3.56 -10.71
C LEU A 19 6.12 -3.70 -11.81
N PHE A 20 7.12 -2.82 -11.83
CA PHE A 20 8.16 -2.78 -12.87
C PHE A 20 9.48 -3.42 -12.43
N GLU A 21 9.49 -4.11 -11.29
CA GLU A 21 10.69 -4.80 -10.78
C GLU A 21 11.25 -5.81 -11.80
N GLY A 22 12.56 -5.75 -12.05
CA GLY A 22 13.25 -6.64 -12.98
C GLY A 22 13.02 -6.32 -14.45
N ILE A 23 12.42 -5.18 -14.79
CA ILE A 23 12.18 -4.76 -16.19
C ILE A 23 13.14 -3.63 -16.56
N PRO A 24 13.94 -3.77 -17.63
CA PRO A 24 14.82 -2.72 -18.11
C PRO A 24 14.06 -1.48 -18.59
N LEU A 25 14.62 -0.29 -18.34
CA LEU A 25 13.98 1.00 -18.66
C LEU A 25 13.64 1.18 -20.15
N GLU A 26 14.40 0.57 -21.04
CA GLU A 26 14.20 0.63 -22.50
C GLU A 26 12.84 0.03 -22.94
N HIS A 27 12.24 -0.85 -22.14
CA HIS A 27 10.93 -1.46 -22.42
C HIS A 27 9.75 -0.66 -21.84
N TYR A 28 10.01 0.35 -21.03
CA TYR A 28 8.94 1.14 -20.37
C TYR A 28 7.97 1.81 -21.34
N PRO A 29 8.43 2.39 -22.50
CA PRO A 29 7.49 2.98 -23.46
C PRO A 29 6.44 1.99 -23.98
N GLN A 30 6.86 0.75 -24.29
CA GLN A 30 5.98 -0.29 -24.79
C GLN A 30 4.99 -0.75 -23.69
N ILE A 31 5.49 -0.90 -22.47
CA ILE A 31 4.70 -1.30 -21.30
C ILE A 31 3.68 -0.22 -20.96
N PHE A 32 4.07 1.06 -20.94
CA PHE A 32 3.16 2.16 -20.66
C PHE A 32 2.07 2.28 -21.71
N ASN A 33 2.40 2.05 -22.98
CA ASN A 33 1.39 1.99 -24.04
C ASN A 33 0.43 0.82 -23.83
N PHE A 34 0.94 -0.38 -23.51
CA PHE A 34 0.12 -1.56 -23.22
C PHE A 34 -0.80 -1.34 -22.01
N LEU A 35 -0.29 -0.74 -20.94
CA LEU A 35 -1.06 -0.40 -19.73
C LEU A 35 -1.91 0.86 -19.90
N GLN A 36 -1.95 1.48 -21.09
CA GLN A 36 -2.66 2.74 -21.34
C GLN A 36 -2.31 3.81 -20.29
N ALA A 37 -1.02 3.86 -19.91
CA ALA A 37 -0.57 4.75 -18.85
C ALA A 37 -0.80 6.21 -19.21
N SER A 38 -1.21 7.01 -18.22
CA SER A 38 -1.35 8.47 -18.34
C SER A 38 -0.86 9.15 -17.07
N ILE A 39 -0.28 10.33 -17.21
CA ILE A 39 0.19 11.13 -16.07
C ILE A 39 -0.78 12.30 -15.91
N LEU A 40 -1.39 12.39 -14.72
CA LEU A 40 -2.32 13.44 -14.35
C LEU A 40 -1.83 14.19 -13.12
N SER A 41 -2.16 15.47 -13.05
CA SER A 41 -1.89 16.30 -11.87
C SER A 41 -3.22 16.68 -11.24
N PHE A 42 -3.24 16.70 -9.92
CA PHE A 42 -4.38 17.03 -9.09
C PHE A 42 -3.96 18.10 -8.09
N GLU A 43 -4.83 19.05 -7.85
CA GLU A 43 -4.63 20.05 -6.80
C GLU A 43 -4.93 19.47 -5.43
N LYS A 44 -4.39 20.09 -4.39
CA LYS A 44 -4.74 19.73 -3.02
C LYS A 44 -6.26 19.77 -2.83
N ASP A 45 -6.77 18.75 -2.14
CA ASP A 45 -8.18 18.51 -1.83
C ASP A 45 -9.04 18.05 -3.02
N GLU A 46 -8.49 17.91 -4.23
CA GLU A 46 -9.17 17.38 -5.40
C GLU A 46 -9.45 15.88 -5.27
N LEU A 47 -10.61 15.42 -5.75
CA LEU A 47 -10.97 14.02 -5.80
C LEU A 47 -10.38 13.36 -7.05
N ILE A 48 -9.61 12.30 -6.83
CA ILE A 48 -9.02 11.46 -7.88
C ILE A 48 -10.00 10.37 -8.31
N GLN A 49 -10.75 9.82 -7.33
CA GLN A 49 -11.78 8.82 -7.52
C GLN A 49 -12.95 9.11 -6.60
N HIS A 50 -14.14 9.17 -7.16
CA HIS A 50 -15.37 9.34 -6.39
C HIS A 50 -15.89 7.99 -5.90
N LEU A 51 -16.51 8.02 -4.73
CA LEU A 51 -17.26 6.89 -4.19
C LEU A 51 -18.39 6.50 -5.15
N GLY A 52 -18.57 5.20 -5.39
CA GLY A 52 -19.65 4.69 -6.24
C GLY A 52 -19.39 4.78 -7.74
N GLU A 53 -18.37 5.48 -8.21
CA GLU A 53 -18.00 5.51 -9.62
C GLU A 53 -17.16 4.30 -10.02
N PRO A 54 -17.16 3.91 -11.32
CA PRO A 54 -16.31 2.80 -11.78
C PRO A 54 -14.83 3.07 -11.52
N LEU A 55 -14.13 2.10 -10.95
CA LEU A 55 -12.69 2.19 -10.71
C LEU A 55 -11.97 1.27 -11.70
N LEU A 56 -11.42 1.87 -12.76
CA LEU A 56 -10.83 1.18 -13.91
C LEU A 56 -9.30 1.25 -13.93
N TYR A 57 -8.70 2.12 -13.12
CA TYR A 57 -7.28 2.41 -13.13
C TYR A 57 -6.67 2.21 -11.73
N SER A 58 -5.47 1.65 -11.70
CA SER A 58 -4.57 1.74 -10.55
C SER A 58 -3.70 2.97 -10.69
N GLY A 59 -3.24 3.55 -9.59
CA GLY A 59 -2.37 4.72 -9.59
C GLY A 59 -1.01 4.44 -8.96
N ILE A 60 0.02 5.13 -9.46
CA ILE A 60 1.34 5.22 -8.83
C ILE A 60 1.59 6.70 -8.53
N VAL A 61 1.82 7.03 -7.27
CA VAL A 61 2.11 8.42 -6.86
C VAL A 61 3.52 8.79 -7.31
N LEU A 62 3.62 9.74 -8.22
CA LEU A 62 4.90 10.25 -8.73
C LEU A 62 5.40 11.43 -7.89
N ASP A 63 4.46 12.21 -7.35
CA ASP A 63 4.73 13.31 -6.43
C ASP A 63 3.50 13.59 -5.57
N GLY A 64 3.70 14.10 -4.34
CA GLY A 64 2.63 14.40 -3.39
C GLY A 64 2.17 13.19 -2.57
N THR A 65 0.99 13.32 -1.97
CA THR A 65 0.37 12.31 -1.10
C THR A 65 -1.12 12.16 -1.41
N VAL A 66 -1.58 10.94 -1.57
CA VAL A 66 -2.98 10.56 -1.83
C VAL A 66 -3.56 9.87 -0.60
N GLU A 67 -4.76 10.24 -0.21
CA GLU A 67 -5.56 9.55 0.80
C GLU A 67 -6.56 8.62 0.11
N GLY A 68 -6.59 7.35 0.54
CA GLY A 68 -7.66 6.42 0.20
C GLY A 68 -8.50 6.13 1.44
N SER A 69 -9.80 6.30 1.34
CA SER A 69 -10.72 6.12 2.46
C SER A 69 -11.98 5.36 2.04
N PHE A 70 -12.48 4.51 2.92
CA PHE A 70 -13.85 4.03 2.87
C PHE A 70 -14.76 5.08 3.51
N ILE A 71 -15.98 5.18 3.01
CA ILE A 71 -17.00 6.08 3.55
C ILE A 71 -18.14 5.20 4.09
N ASN A 72 -18.53 5.39 5.35
CA ASN A 72 -19.67 4.69 5.94
C ASN A 72 -20.99 5.41 5.60
N GLU A 73 -22.12 4.80 6.00
CA GLU A 73 -23.47 5.35 5.78
C GLU A 73 -23.69 6.75 6.39
N ASN A 74 -22.91 7.11 7.41
CA ASN A 74 -22.93 8.43 8.04
C ASN A 74 -21.95 9.42 7.42
N TYR A 75 -21.44 9.14 6.23
CA TYR A 75 -20.42 9.94 5.52
C TYR A 75 -19.13 10.16 6.31
N SER A 76 -18.85 9.31 7.31
CA SER A 76 -17.60 9.33 8.06
C SER A 76 -16.54 8.48 7.36
N LYS A 77 -15.33 8.99 7.27
CA LYS A 77 -14.19 8.27 6.71
C LYS A 77 -13.69 7.20 7.69
N ILE A 78 -13.50 6.00 7.17
CA ILE A 78 -12.92 4.86 7.90
C ILE A 78 -11.78 4.25 7.10
N ASN A 79 -10.85 3.60 7.79
CA ASN A 79 -9.70 2.90 7.18
C ASN A 79 -8.92 3.78 6.19
N MET A 80 -8.55 4.98 6.61
CA MET A 80 -7.74 5.88 5.79
C MET A 80 -6.33 5.30 5.59
N ASN A 81 -5.91 5.24 4.32
CA ASN A 81 -4.55 4.90 3.93
C ASN A 81 -3.93 6.11 3.22
N HIS A 82 -2.66 6.38 3.51
CA HIS A 82 -1.90 7.41 2.83
C HIS A 82 -0.90 6.75 1.88
N PHE A 83 -0.93 7.20 0.63
CA PHE A 83 -0.03 6.74 -0.41
C PHE A 83 0.92 7.89 -0.77
N GLU A 84 2.16 7.73 -0.37
CA GLU A 84 3.23 8.68 -0.63
C GLU A 84 3.93 8.36 -1.95
N ARG A 85 4.86 9.21 -2.36
CA ARG A 85 5.67 9.08 -3.56
C ARG A 85 6.27 7.68 -3.71
N GLY A 86 6.09 7.07 -4.87
CA GLY A 86 6.52 5.72 -5.22
C GLY A 86 5.55 4.61 -4.77
N ARG A 87 4.50 4.92 -4.02
CA ARG A 87 3.47 3.95 -3.64
C ARG A 87 2.41 3.84 -4.72
N SER A 88 1.90 2.64 -4.89
CA SER A 88 0.74 2.36 -5.74
C SER A 88 -0.52 2.16 -4.91
N PHE A 89 -1.67 2.34 -5.55
CA PHE A 89 -2.99 2.22 -4.92
C PHE A 89 -4.02 1.63 -5.88
N ALA A 90 -5.10 1.11 -5.31
CA ALA A 90 -6.29 0.60 -6.00
C ALA A 90 -6.03 -0.59 -6.95
N GLU A 91 -4.92 -1.31 -6.84
CA GLU A 91 -4.55 -2.40 -7.75
C GLU A 91 -5.61 -3.49 -7.79
N ALA A 92 -6.06 -3.98 -6.64
CA ALA A 92 -7.05 -5.05 -6.56
C ALA A 92 -8.38 -4.65 -7.21
N LEU A 93 -8.86 -3.43 -6.94
CA LEU A 93 -10.11 -2.90 -7.49
C LEU A 93 -10.00 -2.68 -9.00
N ALA A 94 -8.87 -2.17 -9.48
CA ALA A 94 -8.60 -1.97 -10.90
C ALA A 94 -8.47 -3.30 -11.66
N CYS A 95 -7.90 -4.34 -11.04
CA CYS A 95 -7.82 -5.68 -11.64
C CYS A 95 -9.21 -6.28 -11.90
N VAL A 96 -10.15 -6.12 -10.97
CA VAL A 96 -11.53 -6.65 -11.13
C VAL A 96 -12.45 -5.69 -11.86
N GLN A 97 -11.96 -4.52 -12.29
CA GLN A 97 -12.76 -3.49 -12.97
C GLN A 97 -14.03 -3.17 -12.18
N THR A 98 -13.87 -2.79 -10.92
CA THR A 98 -14.97 -2.58 -9.97
C THR A 98 -15.97 -1.54 -10.50
N PRO A 99 -17.24 -1.89 -10.73
CA PRO A 99 -18.23 -0.98 -11.33
C PRO A 99 -18.67 0.13 -10.37
N TYR A 100 -18.58 -0.12 -9.07
CA TYR A 100 -18.93 0.82 -8.00
C TYR A 100 -17.79 0.85 -6.99
N SER A 101 -16.96 1.90 -7.01
CA SER A 101 -15.83 2.02 -6.09
C SER A 101 -16.30 2.10 -4.64
N PRO A 102 -15.84 1.19 -3.75
CA PRO A 102 -16.10 1.28 -2.33
C PRO A 102 -15.22 2.31 -1.62
N ILE A 103 -14.25 2.88 -2.34
CA ILE A 103 -13.30 3.84 -1.80
C ILE A 103 -13.37 5.17 -2.53
N GLN A 104 -13.05 6.23 -1.79
CA GLN A 104 -12.76 7.55 -2.31
C GLN A 104 -11.25 7.77 -2.28
N LEU A 105 -10.70 8.36 -3.33
CA LEU A 105 -9.30 8.77 -3.39
C LEU A 105 -9.23 10.29 -3.49
N LYS A 106 -8.43 10.92 -2.64
CA LYS A 106 -8.30 12.38 -2.54
C LYS A 106 -6.82 12.78 -2.49
N ALA A 107 -6.47 13.85 -3.18
CA ALA A 107 -5.16 14.48 -3.10
C ALA A 107 -5.03 15.25 -1.77
N LEU A 108 -4.11 14.86 -0.88
CA LEU A 108 -3.83 15.60 0.36
C LEU A 108 -2.89 16.78 0.15
N THR A 109 -2.09 16.71 -0.90
CA THR A 109 -1.20 17.78 -1.38
C THR A 109 -1.42 17.91 -2.88
N ASN A 110 -0.80 18.89 -3.54
CA ASN A 110 -0.70 18.83 -5.00
C ASN A 110 -0.01 17.54 -5.39
N CYS A 111 -0.64 16.75 -6.26
CA CYS A 111 -0.18 15.41 -6.63
C CYS A 111 0.06 15.30 -8.12
N THR A 112 1.05 14.49 -8.49
CA THR A 112 1.20 13.96 -9.84
C THR A 112 1.13 12.44 -9.76
N ILE A 113 0.28 11.82 -10.56
CA ILE A 113 -0.05 10.41 -10.49
C ILE A 113 0.06 9.81 -11.89
N MET A 114 0.70 8.65 -12.00
CA MET A 114 0.58 7.80 -13.18
C MET A 114 -0.59 6.85 -12.96
N LEU A 115 -1.61 6.96 -13.80
CA LEU A 115 -2.73 6.01 -13.87
C LEU A 115 -2.42 4.94 -14.91
N ILE A 116 -2.70 3.68 -14.58
CA ILE A 116 -2.47 2.50 -15.42
C ILE A 116 -3.72 1.62 -15.47
N ASN A 117 -4.04 1.12 -16.66
CA ASN A 117 -5.12 0.18 -16.88
C ASN A 117 -4.59 -1.26 -16.82
N LEU A 118 -5.05 -2.03 -15.85
CA LEU A 118 -4.60 -3.41 -15.64
C LEU A 118 -5.46 -4.44 -16.41
N LYS A 119 -6.52 -4.01 -17.11
CA LYS A 119 -7.45 -4.90 -17.82
C LYS A 119 -6.72 -5.81 -18.83
N GLY A 120 -5.84 -5.23 -19.65
CA GLY A 120 -5.07 -5.98 -20.66
C GLY A 120 -4.19 -7.07 -20.03
N LEU A 121 -3.63 -6.81 -18.87
CA LEU A 121 -2.79 -7.75 -18.12
C LEU A 121 -3.59 -8.95 -17.61
N ILE A 122 -4.84 -8.71 -17.15
CA ILE A 122 -5.72 -9.75 -16.59
C ILE A 122 -6.45 -10.52 -17.68
N SER A 123 -6.89 -9.86 -18.76
CA SER A 123 -7.64 -10.49 -19.86
C SER A 123 -6.78 -11.36 -20.80
N GLY A 124 -5.47 -11.44 -20.55
CA GLY A 124 -4.56 -12.22 -21.40
C GLY A 124 -4.29 -11.57 -22.77
N SER A 125 -4.57 -10.26 -22.92
CA SER A 125 -4.18 -9.53 -24.11
C SER A 125 -2.68 -9.60 -24.31
N SER A 126 -2.21 -9.89 -25.51
CA SER A 126 -0.77 -9.97 -25.78
C SER A 126 -0.11 -8.60 -25.63
N CYS A 127 0.84 -8.49 -24.70
CA CYS A 127 1.74 -7.36 -24.66
C CYS A 127 2.72 -7.46 -25.84
N PRO A 128 2.98 -6.39 -26.59
CA PRO A 128 3.99 -6.38 -27.64
C PRO A 128 5.41 -6.46 -27.10
N CYS A 129 5.59 -6.64 -25.80
CA CYS A 129 6.88 -6.76 -25.11
C CYS A 129 7.06 -8.14 -24.48
N SER A 130 8.30 -8.60 -24.37
CA SER A 130 8.67 -9.88 -23.75
C SER A 130 8.45 -9.92 -22.22
N TYR A 131 8.05 -8.81 -21.58
CA TYR A 131 7.94 -8.66 -20.12
C TYR A 131 6.53 -8.82 -19.56
N GLN A 132 5.57 -9.31 -20.33
CA GLN A 132 4.20 -9.54 -19.84
C GLN A 132 4.18 -10.49 -18.64
N LEU A 133 4.96 -11.57 -18.69
CA LEU A 133 5.06 -12.52 -17.59
C LEU A 133 5.63 -11.86 -16.33
N ASN A 134 6.64 -10.99 -16.47
CA ASN A 134 7.20 -10.23 -15.35
C ASN A 134 6.16 -9.32 -14.71
N LEU A 135 5.43 -8.54 -15.54
CA LEU A 135 4.34 -7.68 -15.05
C LEU A 135 3.27 -8.47 -14.30
N THR A 136 2.83 -9.59 -14.88
CA THR A 136 1.81 -10.45 -14.25
C THR A 136 2.32 -11.05 -12.94
N THR A 137 3.56 -11.55 -12.93
CA THR A 137 4.20 -12.09 -11.72
C THR A 137 4.35 -11.02 -10.63
N ASN A 138 4.79 -9.82 -11.01
CA ASN A 138 4.94 -8.71 -10.08
C ASN A 138 3.58 -8.29 -9.51
N MET A 139 2.54 -8.20 -10.36
CA MET A 139 1.18 -7.91 -9.91
C MET A 139 0.68 -8.99 -8.94
N LEU A 140 0.88 -10.27 -9.24
CA LEU A 140 0.51 -11.37 -8.35
C LEU A 140 1.21 -11.24 -6.98
N LYS A 141 2.52 -10.93 -6.96
CA LYS A 141 3.27 -10.69 -5.72
C LYS A 141 2.72 -9.50 -4.92
N ILE A 142 2.34 -8.40 -5.60
CA ILE A 142 1.72 -7.23 -4.95
C ILE A 142 0.41 -7.65 -4.29
N LEU A 143 -0.51 -8.28 -5.03
CA LEU A 143 -1.82 -8.70 -4.52
C LEU A 143 -1.71 -9.74 -3.41
N ALA A 144 -0.81 -10.71 -3.55
CA ALA A 144 -0.53 -11.71 -2.51
C ALA A 144 -0.01 -11.05 -1.22
N SER A 145 0.92 -10.10 -1.34
CA SER A 145 1.46 -9.38 -0.18
C SER A 145 0.38 -8.54 0.52
N GLN A 146 -0.49 -7.88 -0.25
CA GLN A 146 -1.64 -7.14 0.29
C GLN A 146 -2.62 -8.08 1.00
N ASN A 147 -2.88 -9.26 0.43
CA ASN A 147 -3.76 -10.27 1.05
C ASN A 147 -3.20 -10.77 2.39
N VAL A 148 -1.90 -11.14 2.43
CA VAL A 148 -1.23 -11.58 3.67
C VAL A 148 -1.30 -10.49 4.73
N PHE A 149 -1.04 -9.23 4.36
CA PHE A 149 -1.11 -8.09 5.27
C PHE A 149 -2.54 -7.83 5.78
N SER A 150 -3.55 -7.95 4.91
CA SER A 150 -4.95 -7.80 5.30
C SER A 150 -5.40 -8.91 6.25
N ASN A 151 -4.99 -10.15 6.00
CA ASN A 151 -5.25 -11.28 6.90
C ASN A 151 -4.58 -11.10 8.28
N LEU A 152 -3.36 -10.56 8.31
CA LEU A 152 -2.70 -10.21 9.58
C LEU A 152 -3.50 -9.15 10.34
N LYS A 153 -3.95 -8.08 9.67
CA LYS A 153 -4.81 -7.05 10.28
C LYS A 153 -6.10 -7.63 10.86
N LEU A 154 -6.76 -8.53 10.11
CA LEU A 154 -7.97 -9.22 10.59
C LEU A 154 -7.70 -10.08 11.83
N ARG A 155 -6.60 -10.84 11.84
CA ARG A 155 -6.19 -11.65 13.00
C ARG A 155 -5.95 -10.78 14.23
N ILE A 156 -5.26 -9.65 14.07
CA ILE A 156 -5.02 -8.68 15.13
C ILE A 156 -6.34 -8.08 15.63
N ALA A 157 -7.20 -7.60 14.73
CA ALA A 157 -8.47 -6.97 15.08
C ALA A 157 -9.42 -7.90 15.86
N ASN A 158 -9.36 -9.21 15.58
CA ASN A 158 -10.17 -10.22 16.26
C ASN A 158 -9.68 -10.58 17.68
N GLN A 159 -8.51 -10.08 18.12
CA GLN A 159 -8.02 -10.33 19.46
C GLN A 159 -8.71 -9.43 20.49
N LYS A 160 -9.09 -10.03 21.63
CA LYS A 160 -9.74 -9.31 22.72
C LYS A 160 -8.78 -8.42 23.50
N SER A 161 -7.54 -8.89 23.72
CA SER A 161 -6.55 -8.15 24.49
C SER A 161 -5.55 -7.42 23.59
N LEU A 162 -5.06 -6.25 24.05
CA LEU A 162 -3.98 -5.53 23.36
C LEU A 162 -2.68 -6.34 23.35
N ARG A 163 -2.42 -7.08 24.43
CA ARG A 163 -1.27 -7.99 24.54
C ARG A 163 -1.25 -9.01 23.40
N ASP A 164 -2.35 -9.70 23.17
CA ASP A 164 -2.45 -10.69 22.10
C ASP A 164 -2.27 -10.04 20.71
N ARG A 165 -2.79 -8.83 20.51
CA ARG A 165 -2.57 -8.06 19.28
C ARG A 165 -1.09 -7.77 19.05
N ILE A 166 -0.36 -7.35 20.08
CA ILE A 166 1.08 -7.09 20.06
C ILE A 166 1.82 -8.39 19.74
N LEU A 167 1.56 -9.48 20.45
CA LEU A 167 2.22 -10.77 20.26
C LEU A 167 2.00 -11.31 18.84
N ILE A 168 0.77 -11.29 18.31
CA ILE A 168 0.50 -11.71 16.93
C ILE A 168 1.28 -10.87 15.93
N TYR A 169 1.34 -9.56 16.14
CA TYR A 169 2.13 -8.69 15.27
C TYR A 169 3.62 -9.03 15.33
N LEU A 170 4.21 -9.15 16.52
CA LEU A 170 5.62 -9.49 16.71
C LEU A 170 5.98 -10.85 16.11
N HIS A 171 5.14 -11.86 16.29
CA HIS A 171 5.32 -13.19 15.68
C HIS A 171 5.22 -13.18 14.13
N SER A 172 4.67 -12.12 13.53
CA SER A 172 4.63 -11.97 12.07
C SER A 172 5.91 -11.40 11.47
N LEU A 173 6.82 -10.91 12.31
CA LEU A 173 8.10 -10.33 11.90
C LEU A 173 9.21 -11.40 11.91
N ALA A 174 10.13 -11.29 10.94
CA ALA A 174 11.32 -12.12 10.93
C ALA A 174 12.37 -11.54 11.89
N PRO A 175 12.96 -12.37 12.78
CA PRO A 175 14.06 -11.94 13.64
C PRO A 175 15.35 -11.72 12.84
N ASP A 176 16.19 -10.80 13.28
CA ASP A 176 17.56 -10.65 12.83
C ASP A 176 18.48 -11.70 13.47
N SER A 177 19.78 -11.67 13.16
CA SER A 177 20.78 -12.64 13.66
C SER A 177 20.92 -12.66 15.20
N GLU A 178 20.48 -11.60 15.88
CA GLU A 178 20.51 -11.46 17.34
C GLU A 178 19.16 -11.77 17.99
N GLY A 179 18.15 -12.13 17.17
CA GLY A 179 16.78 -12.42 17.59
C GLY A 179 15.91 -11.19 17.80
N TYR A 180 16.34 -10.01 17.36
CA TYR A 180 15.53 -8.82 17.41
C TYR A 180 14.60 -8.71 16.18
N LEU A 181 13.39 -8.27 16.45
CA LEU A 181 12.33 -7.98 15.47
C LEU A 181 12.37 -6.49 15.11
N HIS A 182 12.58 -6.16 13.85
CA HIS A 182 12.56 -4.77 13.41
C HIS A 182 11.11 -4.31 13.19
N VAL A 183 10.65 -3.35 14.02
CA VAL A 183 9.31 -2.77 13.91
C VAL A 183 9.39 -1.52 13.01
N PRO A 184 8.85 -1.56 11.77
CA PRO A 184 8.99 -0.46 10.80
C PRO A 184 8.08 0.74 11.11
N PHE A 185 7.36 0.69 12.22
CA PHE A 185 6.43 1.73 12.65
C PHE A 185 7.03 2.64 13.71
N THR A 186 6.61 3.91 13.71
CA THR A 186 6.70 4.74 14.92
C THR A 186 5.71 4.21 15.96
N GLN A 187 5.89 4.53 17.23
CA GLN A 187 4.99 4.08 18.30
C GLN A 187 3.53 4.54 18.06
N THR A 188 3.34 5.75 17.50
CA THR A 188 2.01 6.25 17.11
C THR A 188 1.41 5.41 15.98
N ALA A 189 2.17 5.17 14.91
CA ALA A 189 1.69 4.38 13.79
C ALA A 189 1.42 2.91 14.17
N LEU A 190 2.22 2.34 15.09
CA LEU A 190 1.95 1.00 15.63
C LEU A 190 0.65 0.96 16.45
N ALA A 191 0.39 1.99 17.27
CA ALA A 191 -0.85 2.08 18.03
C ALA A 191 -2.08 2.14 17.10
N GLU A 192 -2.01 2.98 16.06
CA GLU A 192 -3.05 3.06 15.02
C GLU A 192 -3.24 1.72 14.30
N PHE A 193 -2.15 1.05 13.94
CA PHE A 193 -2.18 -0.27 13.30
C PHE A 193 -2.86 -1.32 14.18
N LEU A 194 -2.63 -1.29 15.50
CA LEU A 194 -3.22 -2.18 16.48
C LEU A 194 -4.64 -1.76 16.94
N GLY A 195 -5.14 -0.61 16.46
CA GLY A 195 -6.48 -0.09 16.79
C GLY A 195 -6.61 0.45 18.21
N VAL A 196 -5.55 1.06 18.75
CA VAL A 196 -5.52 1.64 20.11
C VAL A 196 -4.86 3.02 20.11
N ASN A 197 -4.98 3.76 21.22
CA ASN A 197 -4.23 4.99 21.38
C ASN A 197 -2.79 4.73 21.85
N ARG A 198 -1.87 5.67 21.53
CA ARG A 198 -0.46 5.57 21.84
C ARG A 198 -0.18 5.30 23.33
N SER A 199 -0.94 5.95 24.24
CA SER A 199 -0.75 5.79 25.68
C SER A 199 -1.13 4.40 26.19
N ALA A 200 -2.15 3.77 25.62
CA ALA A 200 -2.51 2.38 25.93
C ALA A 200 -1.42 1.40 25.45
N LEU A 201 -0.91 1.60 24.23
CA LEU A 201 0.20 0.80 23.70
C LEU A 201 1.45 0.93 24.59
N SER A 202 1.85 2.17 24.93
CA SER A 202 3.04 2.40 25.78
C SER A 202 2.94 1.72 27.14
N ARG A 203 1.78 1.80 27.79
CA ARG A 203 1.55 1.14 29.09
C ARG A 203 1.62 -0.38 28.97
N GLU A 204 1.05 -0.97 27.91
CA GLU A 204 1.07 -2.43 27.75
C GLU A 204 2.47 -2.94 27.40
N LEU A 205 3.21 -2.23 26.55
CA LEU A 205 4.62 -2.57 26.28
C LEU A 205 5.47 -2.52 27.56
N GLY A 206 5.27 -1.50 28.42
CA GLY A 206 5.93 -1.42 29.72
C GLY A 206 5.62 -2.61 30.61
N ARG A 207 4.34 -3.00 30.76
CA ARG A 207 3.96 -4.19 31.53
C ARG A 207 4.59 -5.48 30.97
N MET A 208 4.61 -5.64 29.66
CA MET A 208 5.21 -6.81 29.02
C MET A 208 6.74 -6.87 29.26
N GLN A 209 7.42 -5.71 29.36
CA GLN A 209 8.82 -5.64 29.74
C GLN A 209 9.02 -5.99 31.23
N ASP A 210 8.21 -5.45 32.14
CA ASP A 210 8.26 -5.75 33.57
C ASP A 210 8.03 -7.24 33.85
N GLU A 211 7.21 -7.89 33.04
CA GLU A 211 6.93 -9.34 33.09
C GLU A 211 8.00 -10.18 32.36
N ASN A 212 9.04 -9.58 31.79
CA ASN A 212 10.08 -10.24 31.00
C ASN A 212 9.54 -11.05 29.78
N LEU A 213 8.47 -10.58 29.16
CA LEU A 213 7.92 -11.19 27.94
C LEU A 213 8.58 -10.64 26.67
N ILE A 214 8.98 -9.37 26.72
CA ILE A 214 9.62 -8.68 25.60
C ILE A 214 10.74 -7.77 26.11
N GLU A 215 11.70 -7.49 25.24
CA GLU A 215 12.65 -6.40 25.36
C GLU A 215 12.35 -5.37 24.27
N VAL A 216 12.32 -4.08 24.62
CA VAL A 216 12.07 -2.98 23.69
C VAL A 216 13.28 -2.07 23.63
N ASN A 217 13.86 -1.89 22.45
CA ASN A 217 14.98 -1.01 22.21
C ASN A 217 14.69 -0.17 20.94
N ASP A 218 14.10 1.03 21.14
CA ASP A 218 13.61 1.92 20.09
C ASP A 218 12.68 1.20 19.09
N LYS A 219 13.13 0.98 17.87
CA LYS A 219 12.39 0.28 16.80
C LYS A 219 12.67 -1.23 16.73
N LYS A 220 13.43 -1.75 17.66
CA LYS A 220 13.72 -3.18 17.76
C LYS A 220 13.05 -3.75 19.00
N MET A 221 12.43 -4.91 18.85
CA MET A 221 11.80 -5.65 19.94
C MET A 221 12.29 -7.09 19.90
N LYS A 222 12.40 -7.72 21.07
CA LYS A 222 12.76 -9.13 21.17
C LYS A 222 11.73 -9.85 22.01
N LEU A 223 11.28 -11.02 21.57
CA LEU A 223 10.46 -11.91 22.37
C LEU A 223 11.38 -12.72 23.29
N LEU A 224 11.06 -12.77 24.58
CA LEU A 224 11.82 -13.49 25.62
C LEU A 224 11.09 -14.79 26.02
N LEU A 225 10.10 -15.21 25.24
CA LEU A 225 9.28 -16.42 25.43
C LEU A 225 9.98 -17.66 24.89
#